data_27aa0983e0f25417809af29cf9f4afc5
#
_entry.id   27aa0983e0f25417809af29cf9f4afc5
#
_cell.length_a   1.000
_cell.length_b   1.000
_cell.length_c   1.000
_cell.angle_alpha   90.00
_cell.angle_beta   90.00
_cell.angle_gamma   90.00
#
_symmetry.space_group_name_H-M   'P 1'
#
loop_
_entity.id
_entity.type
_entity.pdbx_description
1 polymer ?
#
loop_
_entity_poly.entity_id
_entity_poly.type
_entity_poly.pdbx_seq_one_letter_code
_entity_poly.pdbx_strand_id
1 'polypeptide(L)'
;EALYADCDIEEPNGHLFFKPENIKKEDISVKIPHIDQEECDGCRECCSFCAYNALAFVGGKVLLFDNLCHSCGGCKILCHNQAISEKDKRIGIVETGKSENVTVVTGHLNIGEASGIPIIKNIISKLPKETFSVIDCPPGSACTVMESIQKADYCLLVAEPTLFGLHNMEMVFDLIKILKKPYGVVINKYLSKNNPVKDFCLKNNIEILDEIPYDAKLGKFNSDG
;
A
#
# COMPACT_ATOMS: atom_id res chain seq x y z
N GLU A 1 12.27 16.94 -14.62
CA GLU A 1 11.37 16.71 -13.45
C GLU A 1 11.19 15.20 -13.26
N ALA A 2 11.13 14.77 -12.01
CA ALA A 2 10.83 13.40 -11.64
C ALA A 2 9.70 13.40 -10.58
N LEU A 3 9.03 12.27 -10.40
CA LEU A 3 8.05 12.08 -9.32
C LEU A 3 8.48 10.91 -8.43
N TYR A 4 8.45 11.13 -7.13
CA TYR A 4 8.59 10.10 -6.12
C TYR A 4 7.23 9.90 -5.44
N ALA A 5 6.73 8.68 -5.49
CA ALA A 5 5.45 8.28 -4.91
C ALA A 5 5.69 7.31 -3.75
N ASP A 6 5.47 7.77 -2.52
CA ASP A 6 5.57 6.97 -1.31
C ASP A 6 4.24 6.25 -1.07
N CYS A 7 4.22 4.97 -1.36
CA CYS A 7 3.09 4.06 -1.17
C CYS A 7 3.21 3.21 0.09
N ASP A 8 4.25 3.37 0.90
CA ASP A 8 4.33 2.80 2.25
C ASP A 8 3.52 3.67 3.23
N ILE A 9 2.22 3.68 3.01
CA ILE A 9 1.26 4.58 3.64
C ILE A 9 1.07 4.40 5.14
N GLU A 10 1.55 3.30 5.71
CA GLU A 10 1.52 3.02 7.15
C GLU A 10 2.70 3.65 7.87
N GLU A 11 3.90 3.61 7.26
CA GLU A 11 5.14 4.20 7.80
C GLU A 11 5.92 4.96 6.73
N PRO A 12 5.32 5.98 6.07
CA PRO A 12 5.98 6.71 4.99
C PRO A 12 7.20 7.46 5.49
N ASN A 13 8.31 7.31 4.82
CA ASN A 13 9.59 7.89 5.22
C ASN A 13 10.31 8.71 4.13
N GLY A 14 9.85 8.65 2.90
CA GLY A 14 10.45 9.38 1.78
C GLY A 14 10.55 10.89 2.02
N HIS A 15 9.59 11.47 2.75
CA HIS A 15 9.59 12.89 3.09
C HIS A 15 10.78 13.31 3.98
N LEU A 16 11.39 12.39 4.73
CA LEU A 16 12.58 12.66 5.56
C LEU A 16 13.81 12.93 4.69
N PHE A 17 13.92 12.25 3.54
CA PHE A 17 15.04 12.41 2.61
C PHE A 17 14.82 13.55 1.63
N PHE A 18 13.64 13.67 1.07
CA PHE A 18 13.32 14.71 0.09
C PHE A 18 13.03 16.07 0.71
N LYS A 19 12.52 16.12 1.95
CA LYS A 19 12.15 17.37 2.66
C LYS A 19 11.29 18.31 1.78
N PRO A 20 10.14 17.83 1.28
CA PRO A 20 9.34 18.59 0.32
C PRO A 20 8.76 19.86 0.94
N GLU A 21 8.71 20.93 0.14
CA GLU A 21 8.12 22.21 0.48
C GLU A 21 6.77 22.43 -0.21
N ASN A 22 6.02 23.47 0.22
CA ASN A 22 4.72 23.84 -0.34
C ASN A 22 3.70 22.70 -0.36
N ILE A 23 3.64 21.93 0.73
CA ILE A 23 2.83 20.74 0.86
C ILE A 23 1.33 21.05 0.75
N LYS A 24 0.67 20.41 -0.20
CA LYS A 24 -0.79 20.38 -0.32
C LYS A 24 -1.30 19.06 0.23
N LYS A 25 -2.37 19.09 1.02
CA LYS A 25 -3.00 17.94 1.64
C LYS A 25 -4.37 17.69 1.02
N GLU A 26 -4.68 16.44 0.75
CA GLU A 26 -5.96 15.97 0.23
C GLU A 26 -6.47 14.87 1.15
N ASP A 27 -7.70 15.05 1.68
CA ASP A 27 -8.35 14.03 2.48
C ASP A 27 -8.86 12.89 1.60
N ILE A 28 -8.56 11.66 2.00
CA ILE A 28 -9.04 10.45 1.31
C ILE A 28 -10.14 9.81 2.16
N SER A 29 -11.31 9.68 1.56
CA SER A 29 -12.48 9.09 2.21
C SER A 29 -13.01 7.90 1.41
N VAL A 30 -13.66 6.98 2.13
CA VAL A 30 -14.38 5.83 1.58
C VAL A 30 -15.83 5.87 2.00
N LYS A 31 -16.69 5.16 1.27
CA LYS A 31 -18.10 5.01 1.63
C LYS A 31 -18.28 3.85 2.59
N ILE A 32 -18.86 4.11 3.76
CA ILE A 32 -19.24 3.08 4.74
C ILE A 32 -20.76 3.10 4.95
N PRO A 33 -21.37 1.97 5.34
CA PRO A 33 -22.81 1.91 5.56
C PRO A 33 -23.26 2.79 6.73
N HIS A 34 -24.40 3.44 6.56
CA HIS A 34 -25.17 4.06 7.61
C HIS A 34 -26.53 3.37 7.68
N ILE A 35 -26.85 2.77 8.83
CA ILE A 35 -28.04 1.98 9.03
C ILE A 35 -29.13 2.85 9.65
N ASP A 36 -30.26 3.01 8.96
CA ASP A 36 -31.46 3.56 9.53
C ASP A 36 -32.16 2.48 10.37
N GLN A 37 -32.16 2.67 11.68
CA GLN A 37 -32.70 1.68 12.61
C GLN A 37 -34.24 1.66 12.65
N GLU A 38 -34.92 2.68 12.12
CA GLU A 38 -36.38 2.76 12.05
C GLU A 38 -36.91 1.98 10.83
N GLU A 39 -36.16 2.03 9.73
CA GLU A 39 -36.49 1.29 8.50
C GLU A 39 -35.98 -0.16 8.54
N CYS A 40 -35.08 -0.51 9.50
CA CYS A 40 -34.47 -1.82 9.60
C CYS A 40 -35.40 -2.84 10.28
N ASP A 41 -35.84 -3.87 9.54
CA ASP A 41 -36.68 -4.95 10.06
C ASP A 41 -35.91 -6.03 10.84
N GLY A 42 -34.58 -5.93 10.91
CA GLY A 42 -33.73 -6.88 11.64
C GLY A 42 -33.54 -8.24 10.95
N CYS A 43 -33.70 -8.36 9.65
CA CYS A 43 -33.53 -9.61 8.88
C CYS A 43 -32.12 -10.21 8.94
N ARG A 44 -31.09 -9.43 9.29
CA ARG A 44 -29.68 -9.82 9.48
C ARG A 44 -28.94 -10.25 8.19
N GLU A 45 -29.54 -10.09 7.01
CA GLU A 45 -28.89 -10.48 5.76
C GLU A 45 -27.56 -9.74 5.55
N CYS A 46 -27.51 -8.45 5.88
CA CYS A 46 -26.28 -7.64 5.81
C CYS A 46 -25.18 -8.15 6.74
N CYS A 47 -25.52 -8.64 7.94
CA CYS A 47 -24.56 -9.22 8.89
C CYS A 47 -24.02 -10.56 8.37
N SER A 48 -24.90 -11.42 7.86
CA SER A 48 -24.52 -12.74 7.32
C SER A 48 -23.68 -12.63 6.05
N PHE A 49 -23.92 -11.62 5.25
CA PHE A 49 -23.16 -11.35 4.03
C PHE A 49 -21.77 -10.81 4.28
N CYS A 50 -21.56 -10.06 5.37
CA CYS A 50 -20.30 -9.35 5.59
C CYS A 50 -19.15 -10.30 5.89
N ALA A 51 -18.32 -10.59 4.90
CA ALA A 51 -17.13 -11.45 5.04
C ALA A 51 -16.10 -10.91 6.05
N TYR A 52 -16.16 -9.62 6.37
CA TYR A 52 -15.25 -8.95 7.30
C TYR A 52 -15.82 -8.82 8.72
N ASN A 53 -17.04 -9.33 8.96
CA ASN A 53 -17.74 -9.19 10.24
C ASN A 53 -17.82 -7.73 10.74
N ALA A 54 -17.89 -6.78 9.82
CA ALA A 54 -18.04 -5.36 10.14
C ALA A 54 -19.45 -4.98 10.61
N LEU A 55 -20.42 -5.88 10.49
CA LEU A 55 -21.80 -5.68 10.92
C LEU A 55 -22.21 -6.78 11.89
N ALA A 56 -22.83 -6.43 13.01
CA ALA A 56 -23.38 -7.37 13.99
C ALA A 56 -24.78 -6.95 14.41
N PHE A 57 -25.66 -7.94 14.65
CA PHE A 57 -27.01 -7.70 15.16
C PHE A 57 -27.04 -7.96 16.68
N VAL A 58 -27.24 -6.89 17.45
CA VAL A 58 -27.21 -6.94 18.92
C VAL A 58 -28.37 -6.11 19.47
N GLY A 59 -29.13 -6.67 20.40
CA GLY A 59 -30.22 -5.95 21.07
C GLY A 59 -31.30 -5.41 20.13
N GLY A 60 -31.59 -6.12 19.04
CA GLY A 60 -32.61 -5.70 18.04
C GLY A 60 -32.11 -4.68 17.01
N LYS A 61 -30.81 -4.36 17.01
CA LYS A 61 -30.20 -3.36 16.14
C LYS A 61 -29.01 -3.90 15.39
N VAL A 62 -28.78 -3.40 14.17
CA VAL A 62 -27.54 -3.63 13.41
C VAL A 62 -26.49 -2.59 13.83
N LEU A 63 -25.35 -3.08 14.32
CA LEU A 63 -24.19 -2.27 14.71
C LEU A 63 -23.12 -2.36 13.62
N LEU A 64 -22.48 -1.24 13.30
CA LEU A 64 -21.34 -1.14 12.41
C LEU A 64 -20.05 -1.01 13.23
N PHE A 65 -19.06 -1.87 12.93
CA PHE A 65 -17.67 -1.72 13.32
C PHE A 65 -16.92 -1.12 12.11
N ASP A 66 -16.84 0.19 12.08
CA ASP A 66 -16.39 0.94 10.90
C ASP A 66 -14.91 0.72 10.56
N ASN A 67 -14.09 0.39 11.56
CA ASN A 67 -12.68 0.00 11.40
C ASN A 67 -12.48 -1.40 10.77
N LEU A 68 -13.53 -2.22 10.69
CA LEU A 68 -13.51 -3.51 10.01
C LEU A 68 -14.14 -3.44 8.60
N CYS A 69 -14.76 -2.31 8.26
CA CYS A 69 -15.48 -2.17 7.01
C CYS A 69 -14.52 -1.93 5.83
N HIS A 70 -14.57 -2.81 4.83
CA HIS A 70 -13.80 -2.70 3.58
C HIS A 70 -14.53 -1.92 2.47
N SER A 71 -15.60 -1.20 2.79
CA SER A 71 -16.29 -0.29 1.85
C SER A 71 -16.74 -0.94 0.54
N CYS A 72 -17.15 -2.22 0.59
CA CYS A 72 -17.55 -2.97 -0.60
C CYS A 72 -18.96 -2.66 -1.09
N GLY A 73 -19.80 -1.98 -0.29
CA GLY A 73 -21.18 -1.59 -0.64
C GLY A 73 -22.20 -2.73 -0.66
N GLY A 74 -21.79 -4.00 -0.48
CA GLY A 74 -22.67 -5.16 -0.64
C GLY A 74 -23.85 -5.20 0.33
N CYS A 75 -23.66 -4.75 1.58
CA CYS A 75 -24.74 -4.67 2.57
C CYS A 75 -25.87 -3.73 2.16
N LYS A 76 -25.55 -2.62 1.48
CA LYS A 76 -26.53 -1.70 0.93
C LYS A 76 -27.33 -2.33 -0.21
N ILE A 77 -26.66 -3.05 -1.11
CA ILE A 77 -27.29 -3.70 -2.26
C ILE A 77 -28.27 -4.79 -1.81
N LEU A 78 -27.93 -5.53 -0.75
CA LEU A 78 -28.73 -6.63 -0.23
C LEU A 78 -29.91 -6.18 0.65
N CYS A 79 -29.91 -4.94 1.14
CA CYS A 79 -30.98 -4.46 2.02
C CYS A 79 -32.28 -4.24 1.25
N HIS A 80 -33.22 -5.18 1.35
CA HIS A 80 -34.51 -5.10 0.65
C HIS A 80 -35.39 -3.95 1.17
N ASN A 81 -35.27 -3.57 2.45
CA ASN A 81 -35.97 -2.41 3.01
C ASN A 81 -35.31 -1.06 2.73
N GLN A 82 -34.16 -1.06 2.01
CA GLN A 82 -33.37 0.14 1.74
C GLN A 82 -32.94 0.93 3.00
N ALA A 83 -32.91 0.26 4.15
CA ALA A 83 -32.52 0.84 5.43
C ALA A 83 -31.01 1.15 5.53
N ILE A 84 -30.22 0.83 4.49
CA ILE A 84 -28.76 1.09 4.47
C ILE A 84 -28.43 2.12 3.40
N SER A 85 -28.01 3.28 3.85
CA SER A 85 -27.38 4.33 3.05
C SER A 85 -25.86 4.29 3.20
N GLU A 86 -25.15 5.22 2.57
CA GLU A 86 -23.70 5.34 2.69
C GLU A 86 -23.32 6.74 3.18
N LYS A 87 -22.31 6.79 4.04
CA LYS A 87 -21.68 8.03 4.50
C LYS A 87 -20.18 7.99 4.23
N ASP A 88 -19.58 9.18 4.14
CA ASP A 88 -18.13 9.30 4.01
C ASP A 88 -17.43 9.01 5.35
N LYS A 89 -16.34 8.25 5.27
CA LYS A 89 -15.38 8.06 6.36
C LYS A 89 -13.99 8.41 5.84
N ARG A 90 -13.33 9.39 6.47
CA ARG A 90 -11.95 9.73 6.15
C ARG A 90 -11.02 8.65 6.68
N ILE A 91 -10.23 8.06 5.78
CA ILE A 91 -9.28 6.98 6.10
C ILE A 91 -7.82 7.42 6.11
N GLY A 92 -7.52 8.62 5.63
CA GLY A 92 -6.16 9.13 5.57
C GLY A 92 -6.04 10.38 4.73
N ILE A 93 -4.80 10.72 4.36
CA ILE A 93 -4.47 11.86 3.51
C ILE A 93 -3.45 11.49 2.45
N VAL A 94 -3.40 12.28 1.38
CA VAL A 94 -2.29 12.33 0.44
C VAL A 94 -1.69 13.72 0.48
N GLU A 95 -0.39 13.78 0.69
CA GLU A 95 0.41 15.00 0.65
C GLU A 95 1.14 15.09 -0.69
N THR A 96 1.20 16.28 -1.26
CA THR A 96 1.98 16.55 -2.47
C THR A 96 2.80 17.82 -2.26
N GLY A 97 4.10 17.72 -2.41
CA GLY A 97 5.05 18.82 -2.27
C GLY A 97 6.14 18.76 -3.34
N LYS A 98 7.05 19.71 -3.31
CA LYS A 98 8.21 19.77 -4.22
C LYS A 98 9.51 19.79 -3.42
N SER A 99 10.48 19.02 -3.89
CA SER A 99 11.86 19.07 -3.43
C SER A 99 12.75 19.22 -4.66
N GLU A 100 13.29 20.42 -4.87
CA GLU A 100 14.06 20.76 -6.07
C GLU A 100 13.29 20.40 -7.37
N ASN A 101 13.83 19.44 -8.14
CA ASN A 101 13.24 18.97 -9.40
C ASN A 101 12.35 17.72 -9.23
N VAL A 102 12.05 17.32 -7.98
CA VAL A 102 11.25 16.14 -7.68
C VAL A 102 9.91 16.57 -7.09
N THR A 103 8.83 16.08 -7.68
CA THR A 103 7.50 16.11 -7.03
C THR A 103 7.40 14.92 -6.09
N VAL A 104 7.11 15.16 -4.83
CA VAL A 104 6.97 14.13 -3.79
C VAL A 104 5.50 13.97 -3.46
N VAL A 105 4.99 12.76 -3.57
CA VAL A 105 3.61 12.40 -3.23
C VAL A 105 3.66 11.33 -2.15
N THR A 106 3.11 11.61 -0.98
CA THR A 106 3.17 10.71 0.18
C THR A 106 1.77 10.41 0.68
N GLY A 107 1.44 9.14 0.86
CA GLY A 107 0.20 8.70 1.48
C GLY A 107 0.36 8.47 2.98
N HIS A 108 -0.68 8.79 3.74
CA HIS A 108 -0.75 8.49 5.17
C HIS A 108 -2.09 7.82 5.50
N LEU A 109 -2.04 6.59 5.99
CA LEU A 109 -3.20 5.86 6.45
C LEU A 109 -3.48 6.19 7.93
N ASN A 110 -4.74 6.42 8.29
CA ASN A 110 -5.11 6.55 9.69
C ASN A 110 -4.92 5.22 10.42
N ILE A 111 -4.50 5.27 11.68
CA ILE A 111 -4.32 4.08 12.51
C ILE A 111 -5.65 3.32 12.66
N GLY A 112 -5.60 2.01 12.47
CA GLY A 112 -6.75 1.12 12.65
C GLY A 112 -7.71 1.04 11.47
N GLU A 113 -7.37 1.60 10.31
CA GLU A 113 -8.16 1.45 9.09
C GLU A 113 -7.98 0.08 8.44
N ALA A 114 -9.06 -0.47 7.89
CA ALA A 114 -9.08 -1.81 7.30
C ALA A 114 -8.28 -1.93 6.00
N SER A 115 -8.12 -0.85 5.24
CA SER A 115 -7.48 -0.89 3.93
C SER A 115 -6.95 0.47 3.48
N GLY A 116 -5.70 0.49 3.03
CA GLY A 116 -5.06 1.67 2.44
C GLY A 116 -5.14 1.73 0.90
N ILE A 117 -5.77 0.75 0.25
CA ILE A 117 -5.86 0.69 -1.22
C ILE A 117 -6.41 1.99 -1.84
N PRO A 118 -7.44 2.66 -1.29
CA PRO A 118 -7.94 3.91 -1.89
C PRO A 118 -6.91 5.04 -1.88
N ILE A 119 -6.04 5.09 -0.86
CA ILE A 119 -4.94 6.07 -0.79
C ILE A 119 -3.92 5.78 -1.87
N ILE A 120 -3.48 4.52 -2.01
CA ILE A 120 -2.52 4.11 -3.05
C ILE A 120 -3.09 4.39 -4.45
N LYS A 121 -4.37 4.10 -4.70
CA LYS A 121 -5.03 4.44 -5.96
C LYS A 121 -5.00 5.94 -6.26
N ASN A 122 -5.22 6.78 -5.26
CA ASN A 122 -5.11 8.23 -5.41
C ASN A 122 -3.67 8.64 -5.77
N ILE A 123 -2.65 8.12 -5.06
CA ILE A 123 -1.23 8.38 -5.36
C ILE A 123 -0.90 7.96 -6.80
N ILE A 124 -1.21 6.73 -7.18
CA ILE A 124 -0.94 6.18 -8.51
C ILE A 124 -1.67 6.96 -9.62
N SER A 125 -2.85 7.52 -9.34
CA SER A 125 -3.58 8.35 -10.29
C SER A 125 -2.87 9.68 -10.61
N LYS A 126 -1.98 10.14 -9.74
CA LYS A 126 -1.18 11.37 -9.89
C LYS A 126 0.11 11.16 -10.71
N LEU A 127 0.48 9.91 -11.02
CA LEU A 127 1.67 9.62 -11.82
C LEU A 127 1.52 10.20 -13.23
N PRO A 128 2.46 11.05 -13.68
CA PRO A 128 2.46 11.60 -15.02
C PRO A 128 2.82 10.51 -16.05
N LYS A 129 2.26 10.62 -17.24
CA LYS A 129 2.48 9.62 -18.31
C LYS A 129 3.86 9.69 -18.96
N GLU A 130 4.49 10.87 -18.96
CA GLU A 130 5.69 11.15 -19.75
C GLU A 130 6.90 11.53 -18.88
N THR A 131 6.77 11.40 -17.55
CA THR A 131 7.84 11.77 -16.62
C THR A 131 8.31 10.54 -15.87
N PHE A 132 9.61 10.43 -15.67
CA PHE A 132 10.20 9.38 -14.85
C PHE A 132 9.59 9.41 -13.42
N SER A 133 9.08 8.28 -12.99
CA SER A 133 8.45 8.16 -11.68
C SER A 133 9.03 6.97 -10.92
N VAL A 134 9.29 7.17 -9.64
CA VAL A 134 9.69 6.11 -8.71
C VAL A 134 8.53 5.87 -7.75
N ILE A 135 8.07 4.63 -7.67
CA ILE A 135 7.04 4.20 -6.72
C ILE A 135 7.73 3.42 -5.62
N ASP A 136 7.75 3.98 -4.42
CA ASP A 136 8.25 3.31 -3.22
C ASP A 136 7.12 2.48 -2.62
N CYS A 137 7.30 1.16 -2.65
CA CYS A 137 6.26 0.21 -2.29
C CYS A 137 6.41 -0.23 -0.84
N PRO A 138 5.30 -0.52 -0.12
CA PRO A 138 5.40 -1.17 1.18
C PRO A 138 6.07 -2.54 1.07
N PRO A 139 6.64 -3.07 2.17
CA PRO A 139 7.25 -4.39 2.16
C PRO A 139 6.23 -5.52 1.97
N GLY A 140 6.72 -6.66 1.49
CA GLY A 140 5.94 -7.89 1.35
C GLY A 140 5.17 -8.02 0.03
N SER A 141 4.12 -8.84 0.01
CA SER A 141 3.33 -9.18 -1.19
C SER A 141 1.81 -8.96 -1.02
N ALA A 142 1.43 -8.07 -0.10
CA ALA A 142 0.02 -7.76 0.20
C ALA A 142 -0.68 -7.01 -0.96
N CYS A 143 -2.01 -6.84 -0.84
CA CYS A 143 -2.81 -6.12 -1.84
C CYS A 143 -2.33 -4.68 -2.08
N THR A 144 -1.73 -4.05 -1.08
CA THR A 144 -1.12 -2.71 -1.18
C THR A 144 0.07 -2.70 -2.14
N VAL A 145 0.95 -3.71 -2.06
CA VAL A 145 2.07 -3.87 -3.00
C VAL A 145 1.54 -4.12 -4.41
N MET A 146 0.59 -5.04 -4.56
CA MET A 146 -0.02 -5.34 -5.85
C MET A 146 -0.61 -4.07 -6.51
N GLU A 147 -1.35 -3.25 -5.76
CA GLU A 147 -1.92 -2.01 -6.26
C GLU A 147 -0.82 -1.00 -6.67
N SER A 148 0.25 -0.90 -5.88
CA SER A 148 1.38 0.01 -6.14
C SER A 148 2.10 -0.33 -7.45
N ILE A 149 2.37 -1.62 -7.71
CA ILE A 149 3.16 -2.05 -8.88
C ILE A 149 2.33 -2.26 -10.14
N GLN A 150 1.00 -2.21 -10.06
CA GLN A 150 0.12 -2.53 -11.19
C GLN A 150 0.39 -1.66 -12.42
N LYS A 151 0.72 -0.38 -12.23
CA LYS A 151 1.05 0.56 -13.31
C LYS A 151 2.53 0.78 -13.54
N ALA A 152 3.39 0.12 -12.78
CA ALA A 152 4.84 0.22 -12.99
C ALA A 152 5.25 -0.43 -14.32
N ASP A 153 6.19 0.18 -15.02
CA ASP A 153 6.77 -0.37 -16.25
C ASP A 153 7.90 -1.38 -15.94
N TYR A 154 8.55 -1.21 -14.80
CA TYR A 154 9.65 -2.04 -14.33
C TYR A 154 9.62 -2.17 -12.80
N CYS A 155 9.92 -3.34 -12.27
CA CYS A 155 10.00 -3.61 -10.85
C CYS A 155 11.46 -3.84 -10.42
N LEU A 156 11.95 -3.00 -9.51
CA LEU A 156 13.25 -3.16 -8.88
C LEU A 156 13.06 -3.86 -7.54
N LEU A 157 13.53 -5.10 -7.43
CA LEU A 157 13.51 -5.87 -6.19
C LEU A 157 14.78 -5.55 -5.38
N VAL A 158 14.61 -5.01 -4.19
CA VAL A 158 15.72 -4.73 -3.27
C VAL A 158 15.69 -5.74 -2.13
N ALA A 159 16.74 -6.53 -1.98
CA ALA A 159 16.81 -7.59 -0.99
C ALA A 159 18.12 -7.56 -0.18
N GLU A 160 18.05 -7.85 1.12
CA GLU A 160 19.22 -8.09 1.94
C GLU A 160 19.70 -9.55 1.80
N PRO A 161 21.00 -9.85 1.86
CA PRO A 161 21.57 -11.18 1.66
C PRO A 161 21.38 -12.09 2.89
N THR A 162 20.16 -12.20 3.38
CA THR A 162 19.75 -13.01 4.52
C THR A 162 18.67 -14.02 4.09
N LEU A 163 18.45 -15.08 4.86
CA LEU A 163 17.36 -16.02 4.60
C LEU A 163 15.99 -15.35 4.68
N PHE A 164 15.83 -14.37 5.58
CA PHE A 164 14.61 -13.60 5.70
C PHE A 164 14.40 -12.67 4.48
N GLY A 165 15.49 -11.99 4.06
CA GLY A 165 15.46 -11.16 2.85
C GLY A 165 15.13 -11.96 1.59
N LEU A 166 15.72 -13.18 1.47
CA LEU A 166 15.38 -14.10 0.38
C LEU A 166 13.91 -14.48 0.40
N HIS A 167 13.38 -14.92 1.53
CA HIS A 167 11.98 -15.34 1.65
C HIS A 167 11.00 -14.22 1.24
N ASN A 168 11.24 -13.00 1.73
CA ASN A 168 10.42 -11.85 1.34
C ASN A 168 10.54 -11.55 -0.16
N MET A 169 11.74 -11.61 -0.72
CA MET A 169 11.96 -11.40 -2.15
C MET A 169 11.23 -12.45 -3.00
N GLU A 170 11.25 -13.73 -2.59
CA GLU A 170 10.55 -14.82 -3.31
C GLU A 170 9.05 -14.55 -3.41
N MET A 171 8.40 -14.09 -2.34
CA MET A 171 6.97 -13.75 -2.36
C MET A 171 6.65 -12.61 -3.33
N VAL A 172 7.49 -11.55 -3.33
CA VAL A 172 7.31 -10.42 -4.26
C VAL A 172 7.64 -10.85 -5.70
N PHE A 173 8.65 -11.67 -5.88
CA PHE A 173 9.03 -12.22 -7.18
C PHE A 173 7.87 -13.00 -7.83
N ASP A 174 7.21 -13.87 -7.07
CA ASP A 174 6.05 -14.61 -7.55
C ASP A 174 4.90 -13.69 -7.94
N LEU A 175 4.63 -12.64 -7.16
CA LEU A 175 3.64 -11.62 -7.48
C LEU A 175 3.97 -10.91 -8.81
N ILE A 176 5.22 -10.49 -8.99
CA ILE A 176 5.69 -9.79 -10.20
C ILE A 176 5.53 -10.69 -11.43
N LYS A 177 5.84 -11.99 -11.30
CA LYS A 177 5.63 -12.98 -12.38
C LYS A 177 4.16 -13.11 -12.77
N ILE A 178 3.25 -13.17 -11.78
CA ILE A 178 1.80 -13.21 -12.03
C ILE A 178 1.37 -11.96 -12.80
N LEU A 179 1.90 -10.79 -12.45
CA LEU A 179 1.60 -9.51 -13.10
C LEU A 179 2.37 -9.31 -14.42
N LYS A 180 3.27 -10.25 -14.76
CA LYS A 180 4.10 -10.21 -16.00
C LYS A 180 4.88 -8.92 -16.17
N LYS A 181 5.41 -8.36 -15.08
CA LYS A 181 6.22 -7.15 -15.12
C LYS A 181 7.69 -7.47 -15.38
N PRO A 182 8.40 -6.63 -16.14
CA PRO A 182 9.87 -6.67 -16.19
C PRO A 182 10.45 -6.37 -14.81
N TYR A 183 11.55 -7.01 -14.46
CA TYR A 183 12.15 -6.88 -13.12
C TYR A 183 13.66 -7.13 -13.14
N GLY A 184 14.35 -6.64 -12.12
CA GLY A 184 15.73 -6.95 -11.78
C GLY A 184 15.94 -6.85 -10.27
N VAL A 185 17.06 -7.32 -9.79
CA VAL A 185 17.38 -7.40 -8.36
C VAL A 185 18.58 -6.51 -8.03
N VAL A 186 18.47 -5.75 -6.94
CA VAL A 186 19.60 -5.11 -6.25
C VAL A 186 19.78 -5.77 -4.90
N ILE A 187 20.99 -6.22 -4.61
CA ILE A 187 21.33 -6.81 -3.32
C ILE A 187 21.89 -5.71 -2.43
N ASN A 188 21.12 -5.33 -1.42
CA ASN A 188 21.50 -4.28 -0.48
C ASN A 188 22.21 -4.86 0.76
N LYS A 189 23.11 -4.08 1.37
CA LYS A 189 23.92 -4.48 2.52
C LYS A 189 24.72 -5.76 2.24
N TYR A 190 25.30 -5.86 1.04
CA TYR A 190 26.09 -7.01 0.62
C TYR A 190 27.28 -7.24 1.55
N LEU A 191 27.39 -8.49 2.00
CA LEU A 191 28.55 -9.01 2.73
C LEU A 191 29.20 -10.10 1.88
N SER A 192 30.52 -10.13 1.82
CA SER A 192 31.31 -10.97 0.89
C SER A 192 31.18 -12.49 1.07
N LYS A 193 30.38 -12.97 2.04
CA LYS A 193 30.23 -14.41 2.35
C LYS A 193 28.76 -14.81 2.39
N ASN A 194 28.46 -15.99 1.83
CA ASN A 194 27.15 -16.65 1.83
C ASN A 194 25.97 -15.71 1.48
N ASN A 195 25.63 -15.63 0.20
CA ASN A 195 24.56 -14.77 -0.26
C ASN A 195 23.41 -15.61 -0.86
N PRO A 196 22.42 -16.00 -0.03
CA PRO A 196 21.32 -16.85 -0.50
C PRO A 196 20.47 -16.17 -1.57
N VAL A 197 20.39 -14.83 -1.60
CA VAL A 197 19.69 -14.06 -2.63
C VAL A 197 20.40 -14.21 -3.97
N LYS A 198 21.74 -14.11 -3.98
CA LYS A 198 22.55 -14.29 -5.18
C LYS A 198 22.42 -15.70 -5.75
N ASP A 199 22.50 -16.71 -4.87
CA ASP A 199 22.32 -18.11 -5.28
C ASP A 199 20.94 -18.36 -5.89
N PHE A 200 19.91 -17.78 -5.31
CA PHE A 200 18.55 -17.85 -5.84
C PHE A 200 18.42 -17.16 -7.21
N CYS A 201 19.00 -15.97 -7.35
CA CYS A 201 18.99 -15.24 -8.63
C CYS A 201 19.68 -16.04 -9.73
N LEU A 202 20.85 -16.59 -9.46
CA LEU A 202 21.60 -17.43 -10.42
C LEU A 202 20.80 -18.68 -10.82
N LYS A 203 20.20 -19.38 -9.85
CA LYS A 203 19.40 -20.58 -10.09
C LYS A 203 18.16 -20.31 -10.96
N ASN A 204 17.56 -19.13 -10.82
CA ASN A 204 16.33 -18.75 -11.51
C ASN A 204 16.57 -17.85 -12.75
N ASN A 205 17.83 -17.64 -13.17
CA ASN A 205 18.22 -16.74 -14.26
C ASN A 205 17.65 -15.30 -14.08
N ILE A 206 17.70 -14.79 -12.85
CA ILE A 206 17.26 -13.43 -12.53
C ILE A 206 18.46 -12.50 -12.66
N GLU A 207 18.28 -11.37 -13.33
CA GLU A 207 19.31 -10.36 -13.49
C GLU A 207 19.57 -9.64 -12.16
N ILE A 208 20.83 -9.66 -11.70
CA ILE A 208 21.31 -8.85 -10.60
C ILE A 208 21.88 -7.58 -11.22
N LEU A 209 21.20 -6.46 -10.97
CA LEU A 209 21.58 -5.17 -11.52
C LEU A 209 22.75 -4.54 -10.79
N ASP A 210 22.77 -4.69 -9.45
CA ASP A 210 23.85 -4.15 -8.62
C ASP A 210 23.90 -4.82 -7.24
N GLU A 211 25.05 -4.65 -6.56
CA GLU A 211 25.31 -5.13 -5.20
C GLU A 211 25.85 -3.97 -4.35
N ILE A 212 25.03 -3.44 -3.45
CA ILE A 212 25.39 -2.34 -2.56
C ILE A 212 26.05 -2.93 -1.31
N PRO A 213 27.34 -2.66 -1.04
CA PRO A 213 28.04 -3.21 0.12
C PRO A 213 27.47 -2.64 1.43
N TYR A 214 27.55 -3.41 2.50
CA TYR A 214 27.27 -2.90 3.84
C TYR A 214 28.28 -1.81 4.22
N ASP A 215 27.79 -0.62 4.55
CA ASP A 215 28.57 0.48 5.07
C ASP A 215 27.86 1.09 6.30
N ALA A 216 28.53 1.02 7.45
CA ALA A 216 28.03 1.57 8.70
C ALA A 216 27.81 3.09 8.64
N LYS A 217 28.56 3.82 7.78
CA LYS A 217 28.39 5.26 7.59
C LYS A 217 27.08 5.55 6.84
N LEU A 218 26.74 4.75 5.82
CA LEU A 218 25.45 4.86 5.14
C LEU A 218 24.30 4.62 6.12
N GLY A 219 24.41 3.64 7.01
CA GLY A 219 23.44 3.39 8.07
C GLY A 219 23.23 4.60 8.99
N LYS A 220 24.32 5.28 9.35
CA LYS A 220 24.24 6.51 10.15
C LYS A 220 23.58 7.65 9.38
N PHE A 221 23.98 7.91 8.13
CA PHE A 221 23.35 8.94 7.32
C PHE A 221 21.84 8.67 7.12
N ASN A 222 21.45 7.41 6.92
CA ASN A 222 20.04 7.05 6.80
C ASN A 222 19.23 7.32 8.08
N SER A 223 19.87 7.18 9.26
CA SER A 223 19.22 7.46 10.54
C SER A 223 19.13 8.95 10.87
N ASP A 224 20.00 9.76 10.27
CA ASP A 224 20.05 11.21 10.47
C ASP A 224 19.13 11.98 9.50
N GLY A 225 18.60 11.33 8.45
CA GLY A 225 17.65 11.88 7.43
C GLY A 225 18.32 12.76 6.40
#